data_7cf482965b0a3ffd5e7fd5ed3778a2b8
#
_entry.id   7cf482965b0a3ffd5e7fd5ed3778a2b8
#
_cell.length_a   1.000
_cell.length_b   1.000
_cell.length_c   1.000
_cell.angle_alpha   90.00
_cell.angle_beta   90.00
_cell.angle_gamma   90.00
#
_symmetry.space_group_name_H-M   'P 1'
#
loop_
_entity.id
_entity.type
_entity.pdbx_description
1 polymer ?
#
loop_
_entity_poly.entity_id
_entity_poly.type
_entity_poly.pdbx_seq_one_letter_code
_entity_poly.pdbx_strand_id
1 'polypeptide(L)'
;MKGTRNLAVLIILGLVLILGVWSCSGYNGLVTSEQGVKKAWSNVETNYQRRTDLYSSVIKTVEASANFEKSTLTAVVEARAKATSINVDINDPKSLEAYQQAQANLQGSFSRLIASFEQYPDLKTTKAFQDFQTQIEGTENRINVARQDYNKTVESYNLKVVRFPTNLLAGIFGKKEKAFYEADKGSEKNPDIKFDIK
;
A
#
# COMPACT_ATOMS: atom_id res chain seq x y z
N MET A 1 19.89 -55.34 -27.33
CA MET A 1 18.72 -54.88 -26.54
C MET A 1 19.04 -54.36 -25.12
N LYS A 2 20.09 -54.75 -24.42
CA LYS A 2 20.45 -54.19 -23.09
C LYS A 2 21.00 -52.76 -23.15
N GLY A 3 21.78 -52.40 -24.21
CA GLY A 3 22.37 -51.06 -24.33
C GLY A 3 21.37 -49.93 -24.57
N THR A 4 20.32 -50.15 -25.37
CA THR A 4 19.27 -49.17 -25.65
C THR A 4 18.40 -48.88 -24.42
N ARG A 5 18.16 -49.89 -23.57
CA ARG A 5 17.44 -49.75 -22.31
C ARG A 5 18.23 -48.90 -21.31
N ASN A 6 19.53 -49.12 -21.20
CA ASN A 6 20.38 -48.32 -20.32
C ASN A 6 20.48 -46.85 -20.78
N LEU A 7 20.55 -46.60 -22.08
CA LEU A 7 20.55 -45.27 -22.65
C LEU A 7 19.23 -44.55 -22.37
N ALA A 8 18.09 -45.22 -22.56
CA ALA A 8 16.77 -44.64 -22.23
C ALA A 8 16.64 -44.28 -20.75
N VAL A 9 17.14 -45.12 -19.85
CA VAL A 9 17.15 -44.84 -18.40
C VAL A 9 18.03 -43.61 -18.10
N LEU A 10 19.19 -43.48 -18.70
CA LEU A 10 20.06 -42.31 -18.51
C LEU A 10 19.40 -41.00 -19.01
N ILE A 11 18.72 -41.07 -20.16
CA ILE A 11 17.98 -39.89 -20.69
C ILE A 11 16.85 -39.49 -19.73
N ILE A 12 16.10 -40.46 -19.22
CA ILE A 12 15.00 -40.18 -18.27
C ILE A 12 15.56 -39.58 -16.97
N LEU A 13 16.64 -40.12 -16.43
CA LEU A 13 17.31 -39.55 -15.25
C LEU A 13 17.80 -38.12 -15.50
N GLY A 14 18.39 -37.86 -16.66
CA GLY A 14 18.80 -36.50 -17.06
C GLY A 14 17.63 -35.53 -17.13
N LEU A 15 16.53 -35.94 -17.74
CA LEU A 15 15.30 -35.12 -17.78
C LEU A 15 14.73 -34.84 -16.40
N VAL A 16 14.67 -35.84 -15.49
CA VAL A 16 14.19 -35.66 -14.12
C VAL A 16 15.09 -34.69 -13.37
N LEU A 17 16.40 -34.76 -13.51
CA LEU A 17 17.33 -33.81 -12.89
C LEU A 17 17.12 -32.38 -13.40
N ILE A 18 17.00 -32.20 -14.73
CA ILE A 18 16.75 -30.89 -15.34
C ILE A 18 15.41 -30.29 -14.81
N LEU A 19 14.35 -31.07 -14.81
CA LEU A 19 13.05 -30.66 -14.28
C LEU A 19 13.12 -30.33 -12.78
N GLY A 20 13.88 -31.10 -12.00
CA GLY A 20 14.09 -30.83 -10.58
C GLY A 20 14.77 -29.48 -10.34
N VAL A 21 15.90 -29.24 -11.01
CA VAL A 21 16.65 -27.99 -10.91
C VAL A 21 15.79 -26.79 -11.36
N TRP A 22 15.09 -26.96 -12.49
CA TRP A 22 14.18 -25.93 -12.97
C TRP A 22 13.04 -25.61 -11.98
N SER A 23 12.41 -26.65 -11.41
CA SER A 23 11.35 -26.49 -10.41
C SER A 23 11.83 -25.76 -9.15
N CYS A 24 13.00 -26.14 -8.64
CA CYS A 24 13.61 -25.47 -7.48
C CYS A 24 13.92 -23.99 -7.77
N SER A 25 14.50 -23.69 -8.91
CA SER A 25 14.82 -22.32 -9.33
C SER A 25 13.57 -21.49 -9.52
N GLY A 26 12.55 -22.03 -10.18
CA GLY A 26 11.25 -21.39 -10.39
C GLY A 26 10.52 -21.10 -9.08
N TYR A 27 10.48 -22.06 -8.17
CA TYR A 27 9.90 -21.88 -6.84
C TYR A 27 10.62 -20.79 -6.03
N ASN A 28 11.94 -20.85 -5.97
CA ASN A 28 12.74 -19.83 -5.27
C ASN A 28 12.50 -18.43 -5.86
N GLY A 29 12.38 -18.33 -7.19
CA GLY A 29 12.03 -17.09 -7.88
C GLY A 29 10.66 -16.54 -7.52
N LEU A 30 9.66 -17.42 -7.34
CA LEU A 30 8.31 -17.04 -6.85
C LEU A 30 8.35 -16.56 -5.40
N VAL A 31 9.02 -17.31 -4.51
CA VAL A 31 9.16 -16.95 -3.09
C VAL A 31 9.87 -15.61 -2.93
N THR A 32 10.98 -15.41 -3.64
CA THR A 32 11.74 -14.14 -3.59
C THR A 32 10.86 -12.96 -4.03
N SER A 33 10.08 -13.13 -5.11
CA SER A 33 9.19 -12.07 -5.58
C SER A 33 8.05 -11.81 -4.61
N GLU A 34 7.48 -12.85 -3.99
CA GLU A 34 6.45 -12.70 -2.95
C GLU A 34 6.98 -11.94 -1.72
N GLN A 35 8.20 -12.23 -1.28
CA GLN A 35 8.85 -11.48 -0.22
C GLN A 35 9.11 -10.02 -0.62
N GLY A 36 9.40 -9.77 -1.89
CA GLY A 36 9.48 -8.42 -2.45
C GLY A 36 8.17 -7.65 -2.29
N VAL A 37 7.02 -8.29 -2.60
CA VAL A 37 5.69 -7.67 -2.40
C VAL A 37 5.43 -7.36 -0.93
N LYS A 38 5.71 -8.30 -0.02
CA LYS A 38 5.55 -8.09 1.43
C LYS A 38 6.39 -6.93 1.94
N LYS A 39 7.64 -6.82 1.48
CA LYS A 39 8.53 -5.71 1.81
C LYS A 39 7.98 -4.37 1.31
N ALA A 40 7.51 -4.33 0.06
CA ALA A 40 6.94 -3.12 -0.52
C ALA A 40 5.65 -2.71 0.24
N TRP A 41 4.81 -3.67 0.63
CA TRP A 41 3.64 -3.41 1.46
C TRP A 41 4.02 -2.83 2.84
N SER A 42 5.00 -3.40 3.51
CA SER A 42 5.50 -2.88 4.79
C SER A 42 5.99 -1.43 4.69
N ASN A 43 6.56 -1.03 3.54
CA ASN A 43 6.91 0.37 3.30
C ASN A 43 5.67 1.27 3.19
N VAL A 44 4.58 0.79 2.55
CA VAL A 44 3.30 1.51 2.51
C VAL A 44 2.76 1.70 3.92
N GLU A 45 2.67 0.64 4.72
CA GLU A 45 2.19 0.69 6.11
C GLU A 45 3.01 1.64 6.98
N THR A 46 4.33 1.60 6.86
CA THR A 46 5.25 2.47 7.60
C THR A 46 5.00 3.96 7.30
N ASN A 47 4.75 4.32 6.04
CA ASN A 47 4.46 5.70 5.67
C ASN A 47 3.07 6.14 6.15
N TYR A 48 2.06 5.26 6.12
CA TYR A 48 0.76 5.53 6.72
C TYR A 48 0.82 5.68 8.25
N GLN A 49 1.62 4.84 8.92
CA GLN A 49 1.87 4.97 10.35
C GLN A 49 2.48 6.35 10.67
N ARG A 50 3.51 6.75 9.93
CA ARG A 50 4.13 8.07 10.08
C ARG A 50 3.11 9.22 9.91
N ARG A 51 2.21 9.13 8.92
CA ARG A 51 1.13 10.09 8.73
C ARG A 51 0.22 10.17 9.96
N THR A 52 -0.19 9.00 10.46
CA THR A 52 -1.04 8.89 11.64
C THR A 52 -0.39 9.48 12.88
N ASP A 53 0.92 9.32 13.05
CA ASP A 53 1.68 9.88 14.17
C ASP A 53 1.77 11.42 14.07
N LEU A 54 1.97 11.95 12.86
CA LEU A 54 1.93 13.39 12.60
C LEU A 54 0.55 13.98 12.92
N TYR A 55 -0.54 13.34 12.49
CA TYR A 55 -1.90 13.76 12.81
C TYR A 55 -2.15 13.79 14.32
N SER A 56 -1.65 12.77 15.04
CA SER A 56 -1.76 12.69 16.49
C SER A 56 -1.04 13.83 17.20
N SER A 57 0.11 14.25 16.67
CA SER A 57 0.87 15.39 17.23
C SER A 57 0.11 16.70 17.08
N VAL A 58 -0.56 16.90 15.93
CA VAL A 58 -1.39 18.09 15.72
C VAL A 58 -2.61 18.09 16.62
N ILE A 59 -3.33 16.96 16.72
CA ILE A 59 -4.49 16.83 17.60
C ILE A 59 -4.12 17.25 19.02
N LYS A 60 -3.02 16.74 19.58
CA LYS A 60 -2.55 17.12 20.93
C LYS A 60 -2.26 18.60 21.07
N THR A 61 -1.67 19.22 20.04
CA THR A 61 -1.37 20.67 20.05
C THR A 61 -2.65 21.48 20.05
N VAL A 62 -3.67 21.04 19.32
CA VAL A 62 -4.97 21.72 19.23
C VAL A 62 -5.82 21.49 20.47
N GLU A 63 -5.82 20.30 21.04
CA GLU A 63 -6.51 20.00 22.30
C GLU A 63 -6.05 20.88 23.46
N ALA A 64 -4.79 21.31 23.43
CA ALA A 64 -4.25 22.24 24.40
C ALA A 64 -4.81 23.68 24.23
N SER A 65 -5.45 24.00 23.12
CA SER A 65 -6.09 25.29 22.85
C SER A 65 -7.53 25.27 23.35
N ALA A 66 -7.84 26.06 24.36
CA ALA A 66 -9.10 26.02 25.12
C ALA A 66 -10.39 26.34 24.31
N ASN A 67 -10.28 26.83 23.08
CA ASN A 67 -11.39 27.32 22.27
C ASN A 67 -11.66 26.51 20.99
N PHE A 68 -11.05 25.34 20.82
CA PHE A 68 -11.19 24.56 19.57
C PHE A 68 -12.47 23.70 19.57
N GLU A 69 -13.10 23.59 18.41
CA GLU A 69 -14.35 22.83 18.25
C GLU A 69 -14.11 21.32 18.47
N LYS A 70 -14.72 20.79 19.54
CA LYS A 70 -14.51 19.39 19.98
C LYS A 70 -15.04 18.36 18.98
N SER A 71 -16.06 18.69 18.20
CA SER A 71 -16.67 17.78 17.22
C SER A 71 -15.71 17.39 16.10
N THR A 72 -14.95 18.37 15.57
CA THR A 72 -13.97 18.15 14.51
C THR A 72 -12.80 17.29 14.99
N LEU A 73 -12.32 17.52 16.22
CA LEU A 73 -11.28 16.67 16.82
C LEU A 73 -11.76 15.23 17.00
N THR A 74 -12.97 15.04 17.53
CA THR A 74 -13.55 13.70 17.73
C THR A 74 -13.64 12.94 16.41
N ALA A 75 -14.08 13.58 15.32
CA ALA A 75 -14.18 12.95 14.01
C ALA A 75 -12.81 12.44 13.47
N VAL A 76 -11.72 13.18 13.75
CA VAL A 76 -10.37 12.74 13.35
C VAL A 76 -9.90 11.58 14.22
N VAL A 77 -10.14 11.62 15.53
CA VAL A 77 -9.76 10.54 16.47
C VAL A 77 -10.48 9.23 16.11
N GLU A 78 -11.78 9.29 15.80
CA GLU A 78 -12.56 8.11 15.39
C GLU A 78 -12.08 7.56 14.05
N ALA A 79 -11.86 8.42 13.05
CA ALA A 79 -11.33 8.01 11.75
C ALA A 79 -9.94 7.38 11.87
N ARG A 80 -9.09 7.92 12.77
CA ARG A 80 -7.78 7.35 13.08
C ARG A 80 -7.91 5.96 13.70
N ALA A 81 -8.75 5.81 14.72
CA ALA A 81 -8.98 4.52 15.38
C ALA A 81 -9.41 3.45 14.35
N LYS A 82 -10.32 3.81 13.44
CA LYS A 82 -10.76 2.93 12.36
C LYS A 82 -9.64 2.59 11.39
N ALA A 83 -8.85 3.57 10.94
CA ALA A 83 -7.77 3.35 9.98
C ALA A 83 -6.63 2.49 10.55
N THR A 84 -6.39 2.55 11.86
CA THR A 84 -5.34 1.77 12.53
C THR A 84 -5.79 0.39 13.00
N SER A 85 -7.10 0.11 13.05
CA SER A 85 -7.63 -1.19 13.47
C SER A 85 -7.67 -2.25 12.36
N ILE A 86 -7.52 -1.83 11.09
CA ILE A 86 -7.63 -2.74 9.94
C ILE A 86 -6.32 -3.49 9.75
N ASN A 87 -6.38 -4.81 9.86
CA ASN A 87 -5.29 -5.70 9.47
C ASN A 87 -5.48 -6.11 8.01
N VAL A 88 -4.53 -5.77 7.15
CA VAL A 88 -4.65 -5.95 5.71
C VAL A 88 -4.15 -7.32 5.27
N ASP A 89 -4.99 -8.04 4.55
CA ASP A 89 -4.55 -9.18 3.73
C ASP A 89 -4.36 -8.73 2.28
N ILE A 90 -3.10 -8.65 1.85
CA ILE A 90 -2.74 -8.28 0.46
C ILE A 90 -3.15 -9.32 -0.58
N ASN A 91 -3.64 -10.50 -0.17
CA ASN A 91 -4.21 -11.51 -1.06
C ASN A 91 -5.71 -11.30 -1.30
N ASP A 92 -6.36 -10.47 -0.46
CA ASP A 92 -7.79 -10.16 -0.56
C ASP A 92 -8.00 -8.72 -1.03
N PRO A 93 -8.50 -8.52 -2.28
CA PRO A 93 -8.79 -7.19 -2.78
C PRO A 93 -9.76 -6.40 -1.91
N LYS A 94 -10.73 -7.06 -1.26
CA LYS A 94 -11.70 -6.38 -0.38
C LYS A 94 -11.05 -5.88 0.90
N SER A 95 -10.11 -6.64 1.46
CA SER A 95 -9.33 -6.21 2.62
C SER A 95 -8.52 -4.96 2.30
N LEU A 96 -7.87 -4.94 1.14
CA LEU A 96 -7.10 -3.79 0.68
C LEU A 96 -8.00 -2.57 0.39
N GLU A 97 -9.15 -2.76 -0.26
CA GLU A 97 -10.13 -1.68 -0.51
C GLU A 97 -10.65 -1.09 0.81
N ALA A 98 -10.99 -1.92 1.80
CA ALA A 98 -11.44 -1.45 3.11
C ALA A 98 -10.38 -0.59 3.81
N TYR A 99 -9.11 -0.99 3.71
CA TYR A 99 -8.00 -0.21 4.24
C TYR A 99 -7.86 1.13 3.52
N GLN A 100 -7.89 1.14 2.19
CA GLN A 100 -7.81 2.35 1.37
C GLN A 100 -8.93 3.33 1.75
N GLN A 101 -10.16 2.83 1.86
CA GLN A 101 -11.31 3.65 2.26
C GLN A 101 -11.15 4.26 3.65
N ALA A 102 -10.63 3.49 4.62
CA ALA A 102 -10.37 4.00 5.96
C ALA A 102 -9.28 5.08 5.97
N GLN A 103 -8.21 4.90 5.19
CA GLN A 103 -7.15 5.88 5.04
C GLN A 103 -7.63 7.17 4.35
N ALA A 104 -8.49 7.06 3.34
CA ALA A 104 -9.11 8.21 2.68
C ALA A 104 -10.05 8.98 3.64
N ASN A 105 -10.84 8.26 4.45
CA ASN A 105 -11.71 8.87 5.45
C ASN A 105 -10.90 9.62 6.52
N LEU A 106 -9.79 9.05 6.99
CA LEU A 106 -8.89 9.72 7.92
C LEU A 106 -8.31 11.00 7.31
N GLN A 107 -7.83 10.93 6.07
CA GLN A 107 -7.31 12.10 5.35
C GLN A 107 -8.37 13.19 5.18
N GLY A 108 -9.59 12.83 4.79
CA GLY A 108 -10.70 13.76 4.63
C GLY A 108 -11.13 14.42 5.96
N SER A 109 -11.14 13.65 7.05
CA SER A 109 -11.43 14.19 8.39
C SER A 109 -10.35 15.15 8.84
N PHE A 110 -9.09 14.81 8.59
CA PHE A 110 -7.96 15.67 8.90
C PHE A 110 -7.90 16.94 8.05
N SER A 111 -8.24 16.86 6.77
CA SER A 111 -8.34 18.06 5.89
C SER A 111 -9.39 19.04 6.40
N ARG A 112 -10.55 18.56 6.91
CA ARG A 112 -11.54 19.42 7.56
C ARG A 112 -11.01 20.07 8.83
N LEU A 113 -10.24 19.33 9.64
CA LEU A 113 -9.56 19.89 10.81
C LEU A 113 -8.60 21.02 10.40
N ILE A 114 -7.79 20.83 9.37
CA ILE A 114 -6.87 21.86 8.87
C ILE A 114 -7.63 23.09 8.34
N ALA A 115 -8.73 22.90 7.61
CA ALA A 115 -9.56 24.00 7.12
C ALA A 115 -10.16 24.84 8.27
N SER A 116 -10.51 24.21 9.40
CA SER A 116 -11.03 24.94 10.55
C SER A 116 -10.01 25.88 11.21
N PHE A 117 -8.69 25.66 10.99
CA PHE A 117 -7.65 26.59 11.48
C PHE A 117 -7.71 28.00 10.85
N GLU A 118 -8.44 28.16 9.75
CA GLU A 118 -8.68 29.50 9.18
C GLU A 118 -9.41 30.42 10.16
N GLN A 119 -10.19 29.86 11.08
CA GLN A 119 -10.89 30.60 12.14
C GLN A 119 -9.98 30.87 13.36
N TYR A 120 -8.76 30.33 13.38
CA TYR A 120 -7.81 30.44 14.48
C TYR A 120 -6.43 30.97 13.99
N PRO A 121 -6.33 32.27 13.63
CA PRO A 121 -5.13 32.82 13.00
C PRO A 121 -3.87 32.69 13.86
N ASP A 122 -4.02 32.79 15.18
CA ASP A 122 -2.89 32.63 16.12
C ASP A 122 -2.25 31.24 16.06
N LEU A 123 -3.05 30.20 15.85
CA LEU A 123 -2.55 28.81 15.67
C LEU A 123 -1.92 28.64 14.28
N LYS A 124 -2.57 29.17 13.23
CA LYS A 124 -2.11 29.05 11.84
C LYS A 124 -0.74 29.67 11.60
N THR A 125 -0.42 30.75 12.31
CA THR A 125 0.85 31.48 12.18
C THR A 125 1.98 30.88 12.98
N THR A 126 1.73 29.87 13.82
CA THR A 126 2.79 29.24 14.59
C THR A 126 3.78 28.48 13.69
N LYS A 127 5.06 28.55 14.05
CA LYS A 127 6.10 27.78 13.36
C LYS A 127 5.78 26.26 13.41
N ALA A 128 5.26 25.77 14.50
CA ALA A 128 4.87 24.37 14.66
C ALA A 128 3.84 23.93 13.62
N PHE A 129 2.87 24.79 13.29
CA PHE A 129 1.86 24.49 12.26
C PHE A 129 2.49 24.50 10.84
N GLN A 130 3.35 25.44 10.53
CA GLN A 130 4.05 25.52 9.23
C GLN A 130 4.98 24.31 9.02
N ASP A 131 5.76 23.96 10.04
CA ASP A 131 6.63 22.79 10.02
C ASP A 131 5.79 21.50 9.84
N PHE A 132 4.62 21.44 10.45
CA PHE A 132 3.69 20.34 10.30
C PHE A 132 3.15 20.23 8.87
N GLN A 133 2.69 21.32 8.24
CA GLN A 133 2.23 21.28 6.85
C GLN A 133 3.31 20.73 5.91
N THR A 134 4.55 21.22 6.05
CA THR A 134 5.69 20.71 5.28
C THR A 134 5.93 19.20 5.50
N GLN A 135 5.80 18.73 6.73
CA GLN A 135 5.95 17.30 7.03
C GLN A 135 4.83 16.43 6.44
N ILE A 136 3.59 16.95 6.44
CA ILE A 136 2.45 16.24 5.82
C ILE A 136 2.64 16.14 4.32
N GLU A 137 2.97 17.22 3.62
CA GLU A 137 3.24 17.20 2.18
C GLU A 137 4.35 16.21 1.81
N GLY A 138 5.44 16.22 2.58
CA GLY A 138 6.53 15.27 2.40
C GLY A 138 6.10 13.82 2.67
N THR A 139 5.20 13.59 3.62
CA THR A 139 4.68 12.25 3.95
C THR A 139 3.72 11.76 2.88
N GLU A 140 2.81 12.61 2.36
CA GLU A 140 1.92 12.26 1.25
C GLU A 140 2.70 11.87 -0.01
N ASN A 141 3.76 12.61 -0.33
CA ASN A 141 4.63 12.25 -1.44
C ASN A 141 5.29 10.87 -1.23
N ARG A 142 5.77 10.57 -0.03
CA ARG A 142 6.35 9.25 0.30
C ARG A 142 5.32 8.13 0.22
N ILE A 143 4.09 8.38 0.65
CA ILE A 143 2.98 7.41 0.51
C ILE A 143 2.73 7.13 -0.98
N ASN A 144 2.68 8.16 -1.83
CA ASN A 144 2.46 7.99 -3.26
C ASN A 144 3.59 7.18 -3.92
N VAL A 145 4.85 7.45 -3.58
CA VAL A 145 6.00 6.67 -4.06
C VAL A 145 5.90 5.22 -3.58
N ALA A 146 5.60 5.00 -2.31
CA ALA A 146 5.48 3.65 -1.74
C ALA A 146 4.34 2.85 -2.40
N ARG A 147 3.19 3.49 -2.70
CA ARG A 147 2.07 2.86 -3.44
C ARG A 147 2.51 2.45 -4.86
N GLN A 148 3.24 3.31 -5.57
CA GLN A 148 3.75 3.00 -6.92
C GLN A 148 4.74 1.84 -6.89
N ASP A 149 5.67 1.84 -5.94
CA ASP A 149 6.65 0.77 -5.76
C ASP A 149 5.98 -0.56 -5.38
N TYR A 150 4.96 -0.51 -4.53
CA TYR A 150 4.13 -1.68 -4.22
C TYR A 150 3.47 -2.23 -5.48
N ASN A 151 2.76 -1.41 -6.25
CA ASN A 151 2.09 -1.84 -7.48
C ASN A 151 3.05 -2.42 -8.50
N LYS A 152 4.22 -1.80 -8.71
CA LYS A 152 5.27 -2.31 -9.59
C LYS A 152 5.79 -3.69 -9.14
N THR A 153 5.91 -3.88 -7.84
CA THR A 153 6.35 -5.16 -7.26
C THR A 153 5.28 -6.23 -7.38
N VAL A 154 4.00 -5.86 -7.17
CA VAL A 154 2.83 -6.71 -7.39
C VAL A 154 2.74 -7.16 -8.85
N GLU A 155 2.89 -6.23 -9.80
CA GLU A 155 2.91 -6.55 -11.23
C GLU A 155 3.98 -7.59 -11.56
N SER A 156 5.20 -7.37 -11.09
CA SER A 156 6.33 -8.28 -11.31
C SER A 156 6.09 -9.67 -10.74
N TYR A 157 5.44 -9.76 -9.58
CA TYR A 157 5.07 -11.02 -8.96
C TYR A 157 3.92 -11.69 -9.73
N ASN A 158 2.84 -10.98 -9.99
CA ASN A 158 1.66 -11.52 -10.70
C ASN A 158 2.04 -12.04 -12.08
N LEU A 159 2.91 -11.35 -12.81
CA LEU A 159 3.45 -11.83 -14.07
C LEU A 159 4.16 -13.19 -13.93
N LYS A 160 4.86 -13.45 -12.83
CA LYS A 160 5.49 -14.77 -12.59
C LYS A 160 4.46 -15.84 -12.26
N VAL A 161 3.38 -15.47 -11.57
CA VAL A 161 2.28 -16.40 -11.23
C VAL A 161 1.52 -16.85 -12.48
N VAL A 162 1.31 -15.96 -13.46
CA VAL A 162 0.50 -16.27 -14.65
C VAL A 162 1.27 -16.76 -15.86
N ARG A 163 2.57 -16.42 -15.97
CA ARG A 163 3.38 -16.79 -17.14
C ARG A 163 3.77 -18.25 -17.16
N PHE A 164 3.68 -18.87 -18.33
CA PHE A 164 4.24 -20.21 -18.57
C PHE A 164 5.78 -20.15 -18.64
N PRO A 165 6.47 -21.13 -18.08
CA PRO A 165 5.97 -22.33 -17.40
C PRO A 165 5.79 -22.16 -15.87
N THR A 166 6.07 -20.99 -15.28
CA THR A 166 6.08 -20.75 -13.84
C THR A 166 4.67 -20.87 -13.21
N ASN A 167 3.61 -20.64 -14.00
CA ASN A 167 2.23 -20.80 -13.58
C ASN A 167 1.89 -22.24 -13.14
N LEU A 168 2.56 -23.24 -13.69
CA LEU A 168 2.40 -24.63 -13.25
C LEU A 168 2.89 -24.80 -11.80
N LEU A 169 4.06 -24.21 -11.51
CA LEU A 169 4.61 -24.22 -10.15
C LEU A 169 3.74 -23.38 -9.19
N ALA A 170 3.29 -22.21 -9.64
CA ALA A 170 2.39 -21.36 -8.86
C ALA A 170 1.12 -22.12 -8.45
N GLY A 171 0.49 -22.87 -9.38
CA GLY A 171 -0.66 -23.71 -9.10
C GLY A 171 -0.37 -24.82 -8.08
N ILE A 172 0.73 -25.55 -8.25
CA ILE A 172 1.13 -26.63 -7.35
C ILE A 172 1.39 -26.13 -5.92
N PHE A 173 2.03 -24.98 -5.78
CA PHE A 173 2.38 -24.39 -4.48
C PHE A 173 1.35 -23.39 -3.94
N GLY A 174 0.16 -23.32 -4.54
CA GLY A 174 -0.94 -22.46 -4.09
C GLY A 174 -0.62 -20.97 -4.12
N LYS A 175 0.30 -20.54 -5.00
CA LYS A 175 0.63 -19.12 -5.18
C LYS A 175 -0.44 -18.46 -6.04
N LYS A 176 -1.00 -17.34 -5.51
CA LYS A 176 -2.07 -16.56 -6.17
C LYS A 176 -1.59 -15.15 -6.44
N GLU A 177 -2.24 -14.50 -7.39
CA GLU A 177 -2.04 -13.08 -7.64
C GLU A 177 -2.32 -12.24 -6.38
N LYS A 178 -1.59 -11.13 -6.25
CA LYS A 178 -1.79 -10.14 -5.19
C LYS A 178 -2.61 -8.98 -5.73
N ALA A 179 -3.37 -8.34 -4.85
CA ALA A 179 -4.17 -7.18 -5.19
C ALA A 179 -3.30 -5.95 -5.42
N PHE A 180 -3.67 -5.14 -6.42
CA PHE A 180 -3.08 -3.81 -6.63
C PHE A 180 -3.67 -2.79 -5.65
N TYR A 181 -2.86 -1.82 -5.30
CA TYR A 181 -3.35 -0.60 -4.67
C TYR A 181 -4.05 0.24 -5.74
N GLU A 182 -5.35 0.44 -5.58
CA GLU A 182 -6.14 1.19 -6.57
C GLU A 182 -5.99 2.70 -6.37
N ALA A 183 -6.29 3.48 -7.41
CA ALA A 183 -6.41 4.92 -7.32
C ALA A 183 -7.61 5.31 -6.45
N ASP A 184 -7.55 6.45 -5.79
CA ASP A 184 -8.66 6.95 -4.99
C ASP A 184 -9.90 7.19 -5.88
N LYS A 185 -11.07 6.71 -5.44
CA LYS A 185 -12.32 6.82 -6.21
C LYS A 185 -12.62 8.29 -6.52
N GLY A 186 -12.85 8.60 -7.78
CA GLY A 186 -13.11 9.96 -8.27
C GLY A 186 -11.89 10.70 -8.80
N SER A 187 -10.67 10.12 -8.68
CA SER A 187 -9.45 10.72 -9.23
C SER A 187 -9.44 10.73 -10.77
N GLU A 188 -10.29 9.93 -11.40
CA GLU A 188 -10.52 9.91 -12.84
C GLU A 188 -11.34 11.09 -13.38
N LYS A 189 -12.00 11.86 -12.48
CA LYS A 189 -12.81 13.02 -12.88
C LYS A 189 -11.94 14.26 -12.89
N ASN A 190 -11.83 14.88 -14.05
CA ASN A 190 -11.24 16.21 -14.13
C ASN A 190 -12.02 17.19 -13.23
N PRO A 191 -11.36 17.99 -12.39
CA PRO A 191 -12.04 19.06 -11.68
C PRO A 191 -12.66 20.03 -12.69
N ASP A 192 -13.96 20.31 -12.55
CA ASP A 192 -14.68 21.29 -13.36
C ASP A 192 -14.22 22.69 -12.91
N ILE A 193 -13.13 23.15 -13.49
CA ILE A 193 -12.55 24.47 -13.17
C ILE A 193 -13.34 25.51 -13.96
N LYS A 194 -14.34 26.11 -13.34
CA LYS A 194 -15.04 27.29 -13.87
C LYS A 194 -14.24 28.53 -13.46
N PHE A 195 -13.60 29.15 -14.45
CA PHE A 195 -13.04 30.47 -14.29
C PHE A 195 -14.15 31.50 -14.50
N ASP A 196 -14.67 32.09 -13.43
CA ASP A 196 -15.46 33.33 -13.51
C ASP A 196 -14.48 34.49 -13.75
N ILE A 197 -14.17 34.76 -15.01
CA ILE A 197 -13.45 35.95 -15.42
C ILE A 197 -14.51 37.08 -15.45
N LYS A 198 -14.52 37.93 -14.42
CA LYS A 198 -15.21 39.22 -14.41
C LYS A 198 -14.36 40.28 -15.01
#